data_864dd118ac6bd6f8dfc0ce2dc3d5f0dd
#
_entry.id   864dd118ac6bd6f8dfc0ce2dc3d5f0dd
#
_cell.length_a   1.000
_cell.length_b   1.000
_cell.length_c   1.000
_cell.angle_alpha   90.00
_cell.angle_beta   90.00
_cell.angle_gamma   90.00
#
_symmetry.space_group_name_H-M   'P 1'
#
loop_
_entity.id
_entity.type
_entity.pdbx_description
1 polymer ?
#
loop_
_entity_poly.entity_id
_entity_poly.type
_entity_poly.pdbx_seq_one_letter_code
_entity_poly.pdbx_strand_id
1 'polypeptide(L)'
;NKDNLDETLNLCKNTNNYALTGSIFSKNYNRVNRISEFLEEKTGNFYVNCRSTGSVVGNQPFGGSGKSGTNDKAGDVNLLYRLFNQRNLKINYEFN
;
A
#
# COMPACT_ATOMS: atom_id res chain seq x y z
N ASN A 1 23.85 -9.94 -0.36
CA ASN A 1 25.13 -9.54 -0.93
C ASN A 1 24.95 -8.21 -1.67
N LYS A 2 25.89 -7.25 -1.52
CA LYS A 2 25.77 -5.91 -2.11
C LYS A 2 25.73 -5.92 -3.65
N ASP A 3 26.22 -6.96 -4.26
CA ASP A 3 26.43 -7.07 -5.70
C ASP A 3 25.25 -7.66 -6.48
N ASN A 4 24.21 -8.17 -5.79
CA ASN A 4 23.05 -8.84 -6.38
C ASN A 4 21.72 -8.19 -5.97
N LEU A 5 21.65 -6.85 -5.96
CA LEU A 5 20.45 -6.16 -5.55
C LEU A 5 19.24 -6.50 -6.45
N ASP A 6 19.47 -6.51 -7.76
CA ASP A 6 18.39 -6.78 -8.73
C ASP A 6 17.84 -8.20 -8.63
N GLU A 7 18.73 -9.17 -8.44
CA GLU A 7 18.33 -10.55 -8.21
C GLU A 7 17.52 -10.69 -6.91
N THR A 8 17.98 -10.04 -5.84
CA THR A 8 17.25 -10.02 -4.56
C THR A 8 15.88 -9.38 -4.68
N LEU A 9 15.77 -8.26 -5.39
CA LEU A 9 14.51 -7.57 -5.62
C LEU A 9 13.53 -8.41 -6.45
N ASN A 10 14.03 -9.07 -7.51
CA ASN A 10 13.23 -10.00 -8.32
C ASN A 10 12.76 -11.19 -7.50
N LEU A 11 13.60 -11.74 -6.64
CA LEU A 11 13.19 -12.80 -5.73
C LEU A 11 12.10 -12.33 -4.78
N CYS A 12 12.24 -11.17 -4.14
CA CYS A 12 11.22 -10.60 -3.28
C CYS A 12 9.89 -10.41 -4.02
N LYS A 13 9.94 -9.88 -5.25
CA LYS A 13 8.75 -9.62 -6.07
C LYS A 13 8.00 -10.91 -6.45
N ASN A 14 8.73 -11.98 -6.69
CA ASN A 14 8.19 -13.21 -7.27
C ASN A 14 7.96 -14.35 -6.29
N THR A 15 8.37 -14.21 -5.02
CA THR A 15 8.28 -15.28 -4.02
C THR A 15 6.84 -15.70 -3.73
N ASN A 16 5.92 -14.75 -3.65
CA ASN A 16 4.50 -15.04 -3.44
C ASN A 16 3.61 -13.89 -3.93
N ASN A 17 2.29 -14.08 -3.83
CA ASN A 17 1.29 -13.09 -4.27
C ASN A 17 0.78 -12.19 -3.14
N TYR A 18 1.25 -12.36 -1.92
CA TYR A 18 0.92 -11.49 -0.80
C TYR A 18 1.81 -10.25 -0.78
N ALA A 19 1.26 -9.11 -0.40
CA ALA A 19 1.91 -7.81 -0.46
C ALA A 19 1.42 -6.90 0.68
N LEU A 20 1.66 -7.31 1.93
CA LEU A 20 1.16 -6.60 3.10
C LEU A 20 2.11 -5.47 3.52
N THR A 21 3.32 -5.81 3.90
CA THR A 21 4.28 -4.86 4.48
C THR A 21 5.68 -5.09 3.92
N GLY A 22 6.38 -4.00 3.62
CA GLY A 22 7.80 -4.00 3.30
C GLY A 22 8.55 -2.99 4.14
N SER A 23 9.84 -3.21 4.33
CA SER A 23 10.71 -2.27 5.02
C SER A 23 12.12 -2.29 4.46
N ILE A 24 12.79 -1.15 4.52
CA ILE A 24 14.19 -0.99 4.13
C ILE A 24 14.94 -0.13 5.16
N PHE A 25 16.17 -0.53 5.44
CA PHE A 25 17.11 0.22 6.26
C PHE A 25 18.35 0.55 5.43
N SER A 26 18.52 1.81 5.07
CA SER A 26 19.65 2.26 4.27
C SER A 26 19.90 3.76 4.44
N LYS A 27 21.16 4.16 4.46
CA LYS A 27 21.59 5.57 4.41
C LYS A 27 21.77 6.09 2.98
N ASN A 28 21.67 5.23 1.98
CA ASN A 28 21.84 5.60 0.57
C ASN A 28 20.46 5.90 -0.04
N TYR A 29 20.14 7.18 -0.24
CA TYR A 29 18.87 7.63 -0.78
C TYR A 29 18.56 7.11 -2.19
N ASN A 30 19.56 7.05 -3.07
CA ASN A 30 19.36 6.51 -4.43
C ASN A 30 18.94 5.05 -4.39
N ARG A 31 19.55 4.28 -3.48
CA ARG A 31 19.20 2.88 -3.26
C ARG A 31 17.79 2.73 -2.68
N VAL A 32 17.43 3.59 -1.73
CA VAL A 32 16.08 3.62 -1.14
C VAL A 32 15.03 3.88 -2.22
N ASN A 33 15.22 4.92 -3.03
CA ASN A 33 14.29 5.28 -4.11
C ASN A 33 14.13 4.13 -5.10
N ARG A 34 15.23 3.57 -5.59
CA ARG A 34 15.19 2.43 -6.54
C ARG A 34 14.44 1.23 -5.98
N ILE A 35 14.67 0.87 -4.71
CA ILE A 35 13.98 -0.25 -4.08
C ILE A 35 12.51 0.06 -3.86
N SER A 36 12.18 1.28 -3.44
CA SER A 36 10.80 1.71 -3.22
C SER A 36 9.98 1.65 -4.51
N GLU A 37 10.50 2.19 -5.60
CA GLU A 37 9.87 2.14 -6.92
C GLU A 37 9.68 0.70 -7.41
N PHE A 38 10.71 -0.13 -7.26
CA PHE A 38 10.65 -1.53 -7.71
C PHE A 38 9.60 -2.37 -6.95
N LEU A 39 9.40 -2.09 -5.66
CA LEU A 39 8.48 -2.82 -4.79
C LEU A 39 7.13 -2.11 -4.59
N GLU A 40 6.86 -1.04 -5.28
CA GLU A 40 5.66 -0.22 -5.11
C GLU A 40 4.37 -1.06 -5.16
N GLU A 41 4.25 -1.93 -6.15
CA GLU A 41 3.10 -2.82 -6.30
C GLU A 41 3.11 -4.04 -5.37
N LYS A 42 4.22 -4.27 -4.68
CA LYS A 42 4.45 -5.46 -3.83
C LYS A 42 4.42 -5.16 -2.33
N THR A 43 4.01 -3.97 -1.97
CA THR A 43 3.90 -3.61 -0.56
C THR A 43 2.68 -2.74 -0.33
N GLY A 44 1.81 -3.15 0.56
CA GLY A 44 0.70 -2.32 1.00
C GLY A 44 1.18 -1.15 1.85
N ASN A 45 1.98 -1.42 2.87
CA ASN A 45 2.67 -0.42 3.68
C ASN A 45 4.18 -0.58 3.53
N PHE A 46 4.89 0.50 3.26
CA PHE A 46 6.33 0.49 3.09
C PHE A 46 7.01 1.46 4.06
N TYR A 47 8.02 0.97 4.76
CA TYR A 47 8.72 1.72 5.80
C TYR A 47 10.19 1.89 5.45
N VAL A 48 10.70 3.11 5.60
CA VAL A 48 12.11 3.44 5.37
C VAL A 48 12.73 3.91 6.67
N ASN A 49 13.78 3.21 7.12
CA ASN A 49 14.55 3.54 8.33
C ASN A 49 13.67 3.76 9.59
N CYS A 50 12.54 3.06 9.64
CA CYS A 50 11.56 3.22 10.71
C CYS A 50 11.42 1.90 11.49
N ARG A 51 10.52 1.05 11.07
CA ARG A 51 10.25 -0.24 11.70
C ARG A 51 10.14 -1.33 10.65
N SER A 52 10.25 -2.57 11.08
CA SER A 52 10.21 -3.71 10.15
C SER A 52 8.79 -4.11 9.76
N THR A 53 7.80 -3.82 10.58
CA THR A 53 6.41 -4.22 10.37
C THR A 53 5.44 -3.41 11.20
N GLY A 54 4.16 -3.54 10.85
CA GLY A 54 3.03 -3.01 11.62
C GLY A 54 2.85 -1.50 11.52
N SER A 55 1.62 -1.07 11.54
CA SER A 55 1.25 0.33 11.69
C SER A 55 0.76 0.59 13.11
N VAL A 56 0.89 1.84 13.55
CA VAL A 56 0.30 2.30 14.81
C VAL A 56 -1.06 2.92 14.48
N VAL A 57 -2.11 2.43 15.11
CA VAL A 57 -3.48 2.94 14.95
C VAL A 57 -3.50 4.45 15.18
N GLY A 58 -4.10 5.19 14.24
CA GLY A 58 -4.18 6.65 14.28
C GLY A 58 -2.97 7.39 13.69
N ASN A 59 -1.84 6.71 13.46
CA ASN A 59 -0.65 7.33 12.86
C ASN A 59 -0.57 7.09 11.36
N GLN A 60 -0.81 5.86 10.92
CA GLN A 60 -0.86 5.54 9.50
C GLN A 60 -1.95 4.51 9.20
N PRO A 61 -2.66 4.67 8.08
CA PRO A 61 -3.57 3.65 7.56
C PRO A 61 -2.83 2.36 7.24
N PHE A 62 -3.52 1.23 7.35
CA PHE A 62 -2.92 -0.09 7.15
C PHE A 62 -3.75 -0.98 6.22
N GLY A 63 -3.10 -1.56 5.24
CA GLY A 63 -3.71 -2.52 4.33
C GLY A 63 -2.72 -2.99 3.28
N GLY A 64 -2.97 -4.16 2.70
CA GLY A 64 -2.13 -4.81 1.71
C GLY A 64 -2.72 -4.83 0.31
N SER A 65 -1.88 -5.09 -0.68
CA SER A 65 -2.24 -5.30 -2.08
C SER A 65 -2.07 -6.76 -2.50
N GLY A 66 -2.35 -7.07 -3.75
CA GLY A 66 -2.32 -8.43 -4.25
C GLY A 66 -3.29 -9.33 -3.49
N LYS A 67 -2.85 -10.51 -3.04
CA LYS A 67 -3.65 -11.39 -2.19
C LYS A 67 -3.80 -10.91 -0.74
N SER A 68 -3.10 -9.87 -0.35
CA SER A 68 -3.23 -9.28 0.99
C SER A 68 -4.40 -8.29 1.12
N GLY A 69 -5.06 -7.92 0.04
CA GLY A 69 -6.24 -7.07 0.05
C GLY A 69 -6.33 -6.12 -1.14
N THR A 70 -7.33 -5.25 -1.11
CA THR A 70 -7.62 -4.25 -2.16
C THR A 70 -6.76 -2.99 -2.05
N ASN A 71 -5.90 -2.93 -1.04
CA ASN A 71 -5.13 -1.75 -0.65
C ASN A 71 -5.99 -0.57 -0.14
N ASP A 72 -7.27 -0.78 0.12
CA ASP A 72 -8.10 0.17 0.85
C ASP A 72 -7.69 0.13 2.31
N LYS A 73 -6.96 1.14 2.74
CA LYS A 73 -6.31 1.18 4.05
C LYS A 73 -7.32 1.29 5.18
N ALA A 74 -7.26 0.41 6.16
CA ALA A 74 -7.95 0.60 7.43
C ALA A 74 -7.44 1.87 8.12
N GLY A 75 -8.35 2.73 8.53
CA GLY A 75 -8.03 4.06 9.08
C GLY A 75 -7.91 5.17 8.04
N ASP A 76 -8.18 4.88 6.76
CA ASP A 76 -8.27 5.86 5.69
C ASP A 76 -9.74 6.06 5.27
N VAL A 77 -10.05 7.27 4.80
CA VAL A 77 -11.37 7.63 4.25
C VAL A 77 -11.75 6.76 3.05
N ASN A 78 -10.81 6.29 2.26
CA ASN A 78 -11.06 5.44 1.11
C ASN A 78 -11.78 4.13 1.47
N LEU A 79 -11.51 3.58 2.65
CA LEU A 79 -12.24 2.41 3.14
C LEU A 79 -13.73 2.70 3.35
N LEU A 80 -14.06 3.91 3.81
CA LEU A 80 -15.45 4.32 4.05
C LEU A 80 -16.27 4.35 2.77
N TYR A 81 -15.68 4.77 1.64
CA TYR A 81 -16.37 4.77 0.35
C TYR A 81 -16.83 3.37 -0.09
N ARG A 82 -16.18 2.32 0.35
CA ARG A 82 -16.59 0.94 0.09
C ARG A 82 -17.84 0.52 0.87
N LEU A 83 -18.15 1.24 1.94
CA LEU A 83 -19.28 0.96 2.82
C LEU A 83 -20.52 1.78 2.50
N PHE A 84 -20.41 2.78 1.61
CA PHE A 84 -21.50 3.64 1.22
C PHE A 84 -22.15 3.21 -0.10
N ASN A 85 -23.47 3.25 -0.13
CA ASN A 85 -24.23 3.20 -1.37
C ASN A 85 -24.55 4.63 -1.82
N GLN A 86 -24.08 4.99 -3.00
CA GLN A 86 -24.42 6.29 -3.59
C GLN A 86 -25.86 6.28 -4.10
N ARG A 87 -26.61 7.33 -3.80
CA ARG A 87 -27.94 7.56 -4.32
C ARG A 87 -28.04 8.96 -4.88
N ASN A 88 -28.48 9.07 -6.13
CA ASN A 88 -28.88 10.32 -6.75
C ASN A 88 -30.39 10.41 -6.78
N LEU A 89 -30.93 11.47 -6.22
CA LEU A 89 -32.35 11.76 -6.21
C LEU A 89 -32.60 13.11 -6.91
N LYS A 90 -33.39 13.07 -8.00
CA LYS A 90 -33.86 14.28 -8.68
C LYS A 90 -35.35 14.36 -8.55
N ILE A 91 -35.85 15.44 -7.96
CA ILE A 91 -37.28 15.68 -7.76
C ILE A 91 -37.67 16.94 -8.55
N ASN A 92 -38.72 16.84 -9.35
CA ASN A 92 -39.37 18.00 -9.95
C ASN A 92 -40.69 18.24 -9.25
N TYR A 93 -40.83 19.37 -8.56
CA TYR A 93 -42.04 19.73 -7.87
C TYR A 93 -43.05 20.44 -8.77
N GLU A 94 -42.63 20.92 -9.95
CA GLU A 94 -43.49 21.49 -10.96
C GLU A 94 -43.78 20.46 -12.04
N PHE A 95 -44.81 19.67 -11.80
CA PHE A 95 -45.26 18.64 -12.73
C PHE A 95 -46.54 19.15 -13.45
N ASN A 96 -46.42 19.33 -14.77
CA ASN A 96 -47.55 19.70 -15.65
C ASN A 96 -48.06 18.49 -16.43
#